data_aee4e0074205f5f246a9a7f0016259af
#
_entry.id   aee4e0074205f5f246a9a7f0016259af
#
_cell.length_a   1.000
_cell.length_b   1.000
_cell.length_c   1.000
_cell.angle_alpha   90.00
_cell.angle_beta   90.00
_cell.angle_gamma   90.00
#
_symmetry.space_group_name_H-M   'P 1'
#
loop_
_entity.id
_entity.type
_entity.pdbx_description
1 polymer ?
#
loop_
_entity_poly.entity_id
_entity_poly.type
_entity_poly.pdbx_seq_one_letter_code
_entity_poly.pdbx_strand_id
1 'polypeptide(L)'
;IAALMDEASKCGMKVFVSVGYYGPWTHTHENMISRDVEKRAFQSMEELYARFGRYDSFFGWYYPDESGITKYFDPDFIDYINRYSAFGRSLGKDLRILVAPYGTNHLLADDTYAKQLETIDADYIAYQDEVGVHKSQPEDTAAYYEALRKAHDKAGRAALWADMELFDFEGDVYRSALVPANIDRLERQLASVSPYCDEILVYQYMGMMNRPGTIAYCGHPDSVEYYRAYKKLFDRIRA
;
A
#
# COMPACT_ATOMS: atom_id res chain seq x y z
N ILE A 1 17.63 1.77 8.75
CA ILE A 1 16.83 2.86 8.16
C ILE A 1 17.73 3.92 7.53
N ALA A 2 18.74 4.50 8.25
CA ALA A 2 19.58 5.60 7.71
C ALA A 2 20.20 5.28 6.34
N ALA A 3 20.82 4.10 6.16
CA ALA A 3 21.40 3.70 4.88
C ALA A 3 20.34 3.58 3.76
N LEU A 4 19.14 3.09 4.08
CA LEU A 4 18.04 3.02 3.12
C LEU A 4 17.62 4.44 2.69
N MET A 5 17.42 5.35 3.65
CA MET A 5 17.01 6.73 3.38
C MET A 5 18.06 7.47 2.53
N ASP A 6 19.34 7.25 2.82
CA ASP A 6 20.45 7.83 2.08
C ASP A 6 20.49 7.35 0.62
N GLU A 7 20.43 6.03 0.41
CA GLU A 7 20.42 5.45 -0.94
C GLU A 7 19.15 5.82 -1.72
N ALA A 8 17.99 5.81 -1.06
CA ALA A 8 16.73 6.25 -1.67
C ALA A 8 16.82 7.73 -2.14
N SER A 9 17.41 8.61 -1.31
CA SER A 9 17.64 10.01 -1.69
C SER A 9 18.53 10.14 -2.91
N LYS A 10 19.65 9.39 -2.97
CA LYS A 10 20.56 9.38 -4.13
C LYS A 10 19.88 8.89 -5.41
N CYS A 11 18.92 7.98 -5.30
CA CYS A 11 18.16 7.44 -6.41
C CYS A 11 16.91 8.26 -6.77
N GLY A 12 16.61 9.34 -6.04
CA GLY A 12 15.38 10.13 -6.21
C GLY A 12 14.10 9.37 -5.82
N MET A 13 14.22 8.32 -5.01
CA MET A 13 13.08 7.53 -4.53
C MET A 13 12.36 8.24 -3.39
N LYS A 14 11.04 8.07 -3.34
CA LYS A 14 10.18 8.53 -2.26
C LYS A 14 9.90 7.39 -1.29
N VAL A 15 10.01 7.64 0.01
CA VAL A 15 9.81 6.64 1.06
C VAL A 15 8.69 7.08 1.97
N PHE A 16 7.65 6.26 2.06
CA PHE A 16 6.67 6.34 3.13
C PHE A 16 7.17 5.53 4.32
N VAL A 17 7.26 6.16 5.46
CA VAL A 17 7.75 5.52 6.69
C VAL A 17 6.57 5.00 7.48
N SER A 18 6.56 3.69 7.77
CA SER A 18 5.55 3.12 8.66
C SER A 18 5.78 3.53 10.09
N VAL A 19 4.71 3.89 10.79
CA VAL A 19 4.76 4.23 12.21
C VAL A 19 4.94 3.00 13.11
N GLY A 20 4.71 1.79 12.59
CA GLY A 20 4.80 0.52 13.31
C GLY A 20 3.53 0.15 14.09
N TYR A 21 3.45 -1.11 14.51
CA TYR A 21 2.35 -1.61 15.35
C TYR A 21 2.67 -1.46 16.82
N TYR A 22 1.79 -0.81 17.58
CA TYR A 22 1.94 -0.58 19.03
C TYR A 22 0.87 -1.27 19.86
N GLY A 23 0.02 -2.05 19.23
CA GLY A 23 -0.92 -3.03 19.78
C GLY A 23 -0.76 -4.38 19.07
N PRO A 24 -1.55 -5.41 19.43
CA PRO A 24 -1.55 -6.69 18.73
C PRO A 24 -1.97 -6.50 17.26
N TRP A 25 -1.17 -6.98 16.33
CA TRP A 25 -1.44 -6.84 14.88
C TRP A 25 -2.75 -7.51 14.42
N THR A 26 -3.28 -8.44 15.22
CA THR A 26 -4.57 -9.11 14.98
C THR A 26 -5.78 -8.32 15.49
N HIS A 27 -5.56 -7.20 16.18
CA HIS A 27 -6.60 -6.39 16.82
C HIS A 27 -6.61 -4.97 16.23
N THR A 28 -6.68 -4.88 14.90
CA THR A 28 -6.55 -3.60 14.19
C THR A 28 -7.59 -2.57 14.60
N HIS A 29 -8.86 -2.98 14.76
CA HIS A 29 -9.93 -2.07 15.18
C HIS A 29 -9.67 -1.51 16.59
N GLU A 30 -9.32 -2.37 17.55
CA GLU A 30 -9.00 -1.95 18.92
C GLU A 30 -7.77 -1.01 18.96
N ASN A 31 -6.79 -1.25 18.09
CA ASN A 31 -5.61 -0.38 17.96
C ASN A 31 -6.02 1.03 17.47
N MET A 32 -6.91 1.13 16.49
CA MET A 32 -7.35 2.39 15.91
C MET A 32 -8.04 3.32 16.93
N ILE A 33 -8.78 2.74 17.87
CA ILE A 33 -9.52 3.51 18.91
C ILE A 33 -8.75 3.67 20.22
N SER A 34 -7.61 2.97 20.40
CA SER A 34 -6.82 2.99 21.64
C SER A 34 -5.96 4.24 21.74
N ARG A 35 -6.22 5.07 22.78
CA ARG A 35 -5.39 6.24 23.07
C ARG A 35 -3.96 5.89 23.51
N ASP A 36 -3.76 4.73 24.12
CA ASP A 36 -2.42 4.27 24.52
C ASP A 36 -1.59 3.82 23.32
N VAL A 37 -2.23 3.19 22.33
CA VAL A 37 -1.59 2.84 21.05
C VAL A 37 -1.25 4.12 20.29
N GLU A 38 -2.18 5.04 20.16
CA GLU A 38 -1.99 6.34 19.52
C GLU A 38 -0.81 7.12 20.12
N LYS A 39 -0.75 7.23 21.45
CA LYS A 39 0.34 7.92 22.13
C LYS A 39 1.72 7.33 21.80
N ARG A 40 1.84 5.99 21.76
CA ARG A 40 3.08 5.32 21.39
C ARG A 40 3.42 5.52 19.91
N ALA A 41 2.42 5.48 19.04
CA ALA A 41 2.61 5.74 17.62
C ALA A 41 3.10 7.18 17.38
N PHE A 42 2.49 8.16 18.04
CA PHE A 42 2.89 9.58 17.93
C PHE A 42 4.31 9.81 18.43
N GLN A 43 4.69 9.22 19.56
CA GLN A 43 6.07 9.26 20.04
C GLN A 43 7.04 8.67 19.00
N SER A 44 6.68 7.55 18.38
CA SER A 44 7.50 6.95 17.33
C SER A 44 7.62 7.86 16.10
N MET A 45 6.52 8.51 15.68
CA MET A 45 6.55 9.47 14.57
C MET A 45 7.49 10.63 14.86
N GLU A 46 7.46 11.21 16.07
CA GLU A 46 8.40 12.24 16.49
C GLU A 46 9.85 11.78 16.40
N GLU A 47 10.17 10.59 16.96
CA GLU A 47 11.52 10.05 16.94
C GLU A 47 12.00 9.71 15.52
N LEU A 48 11.14 9.14 14.68
CA LEU A 48 11.47 8.81 13.30
C LEU A 48 11.70 10.08 12.48
N TYR A 49 10.85 11.08 12.63
CA TYR A 49 11.00 12.33 11.92
C TYR A 49 12.24 13.12 12.38
N ALA A 50 12.49 13.20 13.68
CA ALA A 50 13.70 13.84 14.22
C ALA A 50 14.99 13.21 13.67
N ARG A 51 15.00 11.89 13.45
CA ARG A 51 16.18 11.15 12.94
C ARG A 51 16.31 11.17 11.43
N PHE A 52 15.17 11.06 10.72
CA PHE A 52 15.17 10.76 9.28
C PHE A 52 14.46 11.81 8.42
N GLY A 53 13.72 12.76 9.00
CA GLY A 53 12.98 13.79 8.26
C GLY A 53 13.86 14.74 7.42
N ARG A 54 15.19 14.74 7.67
CA ARG A 54 16.17 15.53 6.89
C ARG A 54 16.54 14.92 5.53
N TYR A 55 16.16 13.66 5.28
CA TYR A 55 16.48 13.00 4.00
C TYR A 55 15.46 13.41 2.94
N ASP A 56 15.92 13.74 1.73
CA ASP A 56 15.06 14.10 0.60
C ASP A 56 14.09 12.98 0.20
N SER A 57 14.45 11.73 0.53
CA SER A 57 13.59 10.56 0.32
C SER A 57 12.44 10.45 1.32
N PHE A 58 12.48 11.14 2.48
CA PHE A 58 11.39 11.09 3.45
C PHE A 58 10.16 11.79 2.88
N PHE A 59 9.23 11.02 2.33
CA PHE A 59 8.10 11.58 1.61
C PHE A 59 6.83 11.70 2.45
N GLY A 60 6.64 10.77 3.38
CA GLY A 60 5.44 10.78 4.20
C GLY A 60 5.28 9.55 5.09
N TRP A 61 4.07 9.36 5.55
CA TRP A 61 3.69 8.33 6.50
C TRP A 61 2.82 7.25 5.88
N TYR A 62 3.06 6.02 6.30
CA TYR A 62 2.18 4.87 6.09
C TYR A 62 1.63 4.38 7.43
N TYR A 63 0.32 4.23 7.53
CA TYR A 63 -0.34 3.76 8.74
C TYR A 63 -0.67 2.28 8.60
N PRO A 64 -0.10 1.42 9.49
CA PRO A 64 -0.11 -0.03 9.30
C PRO A 64 -1.39 -0.73 9.77
N ASP A 65 -2.25 -0.07 10.55
CA ASP A 65 -3.53 -0.63 10.93
C ASP A 65 -4.51 -0.49 9.75
N GLU A 66 -4.45 -1.48 8.84
CA GLU A 66 -5.27 -1.53 7.64
C GLU A 66 -6.73 -1.85 7.98
N SER A 67 -7.66 -1.20 7.30
CA SER A 67 -9.08 -1.49 7.43
C SER A 67 -9.55 -2.46 6.37
N GLY A 68 -10.34 -3.47 6.79
CA GLY A 68 -11.15 -4.26 5.88
C GLY A 68 -12.42 -3.49 5.48
N ILE A 69 -12.55 -3.22 4.19
CA ILE A 69 -13.78 -2.60 3.67
C ILE A 69 -14.81 -3.71 3.49
N THR A 70 -15.95 -3.63 4.17
CA THR A 70 -17.05 -4.58 3.96
C THR A 70 -18.11 -4.06 2.97
N LYS A 71 -18.25 -2.78 2.88
CA LYS A 71 -19.10 -2.03 1.95
C LYS A 71 -18.61 -0.59 1.84
N TYR A 72 -18.29 -0.01 2.98
CA TYR A 72 -17.78 1.34 3.19
C TYR A 72 -16.62 1.29 4.18
N PHE A 73 -15.88 2.37 4.30
CA PHE A 73 -14.95 2.52 5.42
C PHE A 73 -15.70 2.56 6.75
N ASP A 74 -15.10 1.91 7.75
CA ASP A 74 -15.53 2.06 9.12
C ASP A 74 -15.31 3.52 9.58
N PRO A 75 -16.27 4.18 10.24
CA PRO A 75 -16.07 5.53 10.76
C PRO A 75 -14.87 5.66 11.71
N ASP A 76 -14.56 4.62 12.50
CA ASP A 76 -13.39 4.61 13.39
C ASP A 76 -12.08 4.58 12.60
N PHE A 77 -12.06 3.95 11.43
CA PHE A 77 -10.91 4.00 10.52
C PHE A 77 -10.69 5.43 9.98
N ILE A 78 -11.74 6.11 9.54
CA ILE A 78 -11.64 7.50 9.06
C ILE A 78 -11.14 8.42 10.19
N ASP A 79 -11.68 8.29 11.40
CA ASP A 79 -11.23 9.06 12.56
C ASP A 79 -9.77 8.78 12.91
N TYR A 80 -9.36 7.51 12.90
CA TYR A 80 -7.97 7.09 13.09
C TYR A 80 -7.04 7.75 12.07
N ILE A 81 -7.33 7.64 10.77
CA ILE A 81 -6.53 8.25 9.72
C ILE A 81 -6.45 9.77 9.92
N ASN A 82 -7.57 10.43 10.18
CA ASN A 82 -7.61 11.89 10.34
C ASN A 82 -6.77 12.38 11.53
N ARG A 83 -6.81 11.69 12.67
CA ARG A 83 -6.00 12.02 13.85
C ARG A 83 -4.51 11.82 13.61
N TYR A 84 -4.12 10.69 13.00
CA TYR A 84 -2.73 10.39 12.69
C TYR A 84 -2.18 11.33 11.60
N SER A 85 -3.00 11.69 10.62
CA SER A 85 -2.62 12.62 9.57
C SER A 85 -2.42 14.04 10.10
N ALA A 86 -3.31 14.51 10.95
CA ALA A 86 -3.17 15.80 11.60
C ALA A 86 -1.86 15.88 12.41
N PHE A 87 -1.54 14.82 13.17
CA PHE A 87 -0.28 14.74 13.90
C PHE A 87 0.93 14.64 12.96
N GLY A 88 0.89 13.75 11.97
CA GLY A 88 1.97 13.58 11.00
C GLY A 88 2.33 14.87 10.26
N ARG A 89 1.32 15.61 9.80
CA ARG A 89 1.49 16.90 9.13
C ARG A 89 2.00 18.00 10.08
N SER A 90 1.78 17.89 11.38
CA SER A 90 2.33 18.82 12.36
C SER A 90 3.85 18.73 12.49
N LEU A 91 4.43 17.57 12.19
CA LEU A 91 5.87 17.32 12.19
C LEU A 91 6.56 17.95 10.95
N GLY A 92 5.86 17.95 9.79
CA GLY A 92 6.34 18.53 8.55
C GLY A 92 5.19 18.75 7.56
N LYS A 93 4.95 20.02 7.19
CA LYS A 93 3.76 20.45 6.40
C LYS A 93 3.61 19.80 5.02
N ASP A 94 4.71 19.34 4.42
CA ASP A 94 4.72 18.78 3.07
C ASP A 94 4.65 17.22 3.08
N LEU A 95 4.51 16.62 4.27
CA LEU A 95 4.45 15.18 4.43
C LEU A 95 3.13 14.63 3.86
N ARG A 96 3.26 13.54 3.11
CA ARG A 96 2.15 12.85 2.46
C ARG A 96 1.68 11.65 3.29
N ILE A 97 0.42 11.29 3.10
CA ILE A 97 -0.23 10.20 3.83
C ILE A 97 -0.67 9.13 2.84
N LEU A 98 -0.21 7.91 3.07
CA LEU A 98 -0.58 6.71 2.33
C LEU A 98 -1.33 5.75 3.25
N VAL A 99 -2.44 5.22 2.78
CA VAL A 99 -3.19 4.11 3.40
C VAL A 99 -3.43 3.01 2.37
N ALA A 100 -3.44 1.74 2.80
CA ALA A 100 -3.63 0.58 1.92
C ALA A 100 -4.74 -0.35 2.47
N PRO A 101 -6.02 0.01 2.27
CA PRO A 101 -7.13 -0.81 2.74
C PRO A 101 -7.30 -2.08 1.89
N TYR A 102 -7.83 -3.14 2.52
CA TYR A 102 -8.24 -4.38 1.86
C TYR A 102 -9.77 -4.53 1.81
N GLY A 103 -10.31 -5.55 1.14
CA GLY A 103 -11.76 -5.74 0.94
C GLY A 103 -12.29 -4.99 -0.27
N THR A 104 -11.44 -4.72 -1.24
CA THR A 104 -11.78 -4.01 -2.49
C THR A 104 -12.92 -4.69 -3.25
N ASN A 105 -12.98 -6.03 -3.22
CA ASN A 105 -14.02 -6.84 -3.82
C ASN A 105 -15.40 -6.72 -3.14
N HIS A 106 -15.47 -6.16 -1.94
CA HIS A 106 -16.72 -5.94 -1.18
C HIS A 106 -17.17 -4.48 -1.18
N LEU A 107 -16.36 -3.59 -1.71
CA LEU A 107 -16.59 -2.16 -1.67
C LEU A 107 -17.75 -1.76 -2.58
N LEU A 108 -18.60 -0.86 -2.09
CA LEU A 108 -19.64 -0.21 -2.88
C LEU A 108 -19.22 1.24 -3.16
N ALA A 109 -18.66 1.49 -4.34
CA ALA A 109 -18.14 2.80 -4.76
C ALA A 109 -19.29 3.72 -5.25
N ASP A 110 -20.27 3.98 -4.38
CA ASP A 110 -21.41 4.86 -4.65
C ASP A 110 -21.21 6.27 -4.07
N ASP A 111 -22.28 7.07 -4.09
CA ASP A 111 -22.29 8.44 -3.56
C ASP A 111 -21.97 8.51 -2.07
N THR A 112 -22.29 7.48 -1.30
CA THR A 112 -21.97 7.40 0.13
C THR A 112 -20.47 7.23 0.31
N TYR A 113 -19.86 6.37 -0.50
CA TYR A 113 -18.41 6.17 -0.48
C TYR A 113 -17.64 7.42 -0.94
N ALA A 114 -18.12 8.10 -1.99
CA ALA A 114 -17.52 9.36 -2.42
C ALA A 114 -17.51 10.41 -1.30
N LYS A 115 -18.60 10.51 -0.51
CA LYS A 115 -18.63 11.39 0.67
C LYS A 115 -17.64 10.97 1.77
N GLN A 116 -17.41 9.67 1.98
CA GLN A 116 -16.35 9.24 2.90
C GLN A 116 -14.97 9.66 2.41
N LEU A 117 -14.70 9.53 1.10
CA LEU A 117 -13.46 9.99 0.49
C LEU A 117 -13.23 11.50 0.66
N GLU A 118 -14.30 12.30 0.67
CA GLU A 118 -14.21 13.75 0.96
C GLU A 118 -13.74 14.04 2.40
N THR A 119 -13.96 13.12 3.34
CA THR A 119 -13.70 13.33 4.77
C THR A 119 -12.39 12.73 5.27
N ILE A 120 -11.83 11.73 4.56
CA ILE A 120 -10.58 11.07 4.96
C ILE A 120 -9.36 11.93 4.60
N ASP A 121 -8.47 12.18 5.56
CA ASP A 121 -7.25 12.98 5.37
C ASP A 121 -6.08 12.11 4.91
N ALA A 122 -6.22 11.49 3.74
CA ALA A 122 -5.15 10.79 3.05
C ALA A 122 -4.84 11.48 1.73
N ASP A 123 -3.57 11.47 1.30
CA ASP A 123 -3.16 11.93 -0.03
C ASP A 123 -3.30 10.81 -1.07
N TYR A 124 -3.02 9.56 -0.65
CA TYR A 124 -3.03 8.37 -1.49
C TYR A 124 -3.77 7.24 -0.80
N ILE A 125 -4.66 6.60 -1.52
CA ILE A 125 -5.34 5.38 -1.07
C ILE A 125 -5.00 4.27 -2.07
N ALA A 126 -4.15 3.34 -1.64
CA ALA A 126 -3.70 2.20 -2.43
C ALA A 126 -4.54 0.97 -2.08
N TYR A 127 -5.58 0.72 -2.85
CA TYR A 127 -6.45 -0.43 -2.61
C TYR A 127 -5.74 -1.73 -2.98
N GLN A 128 -5.80 -2.71 -2.08
CA GLN A 128 -5.26 -4.05 -2.35
C GLN A 128 -6.12 -4.74 -3.40
N ASP A 129 -5.51 -5.33 -4.43
CA ASP A 129 -6.23 -6.03 -5.49
C ASP A 129 -6.70 -7.43 -5.05
N GLU A 130 -6.13 -7.94 -3.97
CA GLU A 130 -6.47 -9.21 -3.31
C GLU A 130 -6.44 -10.45 -4.23
N VAL A 131 -5.65 -10.39 -5.29
CA VAL A 131 -5.49 -11.50 -6.25
C VAL A 131 -4.55 -12.57 -5.69
N GLY A 132 -3.47 -12.19 -5.03
CA GLY A 132 -2.52 -13.12 -4.40
C GLY A 132 -3.13 -13.89 -3.24
N VAL A 133 -4.06 -13.28 -2.50
CA VAL A 133 -4.82 -13.94 -1.42
C VAL A 133 -6.09 -14.64 -1.92
N HIS A 134 -6.25 -14.77 -3.23
CA HIS A 134 -7.35 -15.52 -3.90
C HIS A 134 -8.76 -15.00 -3.60
N LYS A 135 -8.92 -13.75 -3.21
CA LYS A 135 -10.23 -13.12 -2.99
C LYS A 135 -10.78 -12.42 -4.23
N SER A 136 -9.93 -12.14 -5.20
CA SER A 136 -10.27 -11.55 -6.49
C SER A 136 -9.60 -12.32 -7.63
N GLN A 137 -10.16 -12.23 -8.83
CA GLN A 137 -9.48 -12.66 -10.05
C GLN A 137 -8.95 -11.41 -10.79
N PRO A 138 -7.83 -11.51 -11.53
CA PRO A 138 -7.31 -10.37 -12.29
C PRO A 138 -8.36 -9.67 -13.15
N GLU A 139 -9.25 -10.43 -13.75
CA GLU A 139 -10.28 -9.93 -14.67
C GLU A 139 -11.40 -9.17 -13.96
N ASP A 140 -11.67 -9.49 -12.68
CA ASP A 140 -12.71 -8.82 -11.89
C ASP A 140 -12.25 -7.43 -11.40
N THR A 141 -10.95 -7.25 -11.20
CA THR A 141 -10.38 -6.02 -10.62
C THR A 141 -10.65 -4.79 -11.48
N ALA A 142 -10.74 -4.93 -12.80
CA ALA A 142 -11.07 -3.82 -13.70
C ALA A 142 -12.37 -3.12 -13.30
N ALA A 143 -13.42 -3.88 -13.00
CA ALA A 143 -14.71 -3.32 -12.60
C ALA A 143 -14.65 -2.62 -11.24
N TYR A 144 -13.86 -3.15 -10.30
CA TYR A 144 -13.67 -2.52 -8.98
C TYR A 144 -12.95 -1.18 -9.11
N TYR A 145 -11.85 -1.14 -9.85
CA TYR A 145 -11.06 0.08 -10.01
C TYR A 145 -11.74 1.12 -10.90
N GLU A 146 -12.55 0.71 -11.89
CA GLU A 146 -13.38 1.64 -12.64
C GLU A 146 -14.42 2.33 -11.73
N ALA A 147 -15.06 1.58 -10.84
CA ALA A 147 -16.01 2.14 -9.89
C ALA A 147 -15.32 3.06 -8.88
N LEU A 148 -14.15 2.65 -8.35
CA LEU A 148 -13.30 3.47 -7.49
C LEU A 148 -12.88 4.78 -8.17
N ARG A 149 -12.45 4.73 -9.44
CA ARG A 149 -12.08 5.94 -10.20
C ARG A 149 -13.21 6.95 -10.22
N LYS A 150 -14.43 6.51 -10.51
CA LYS A 150 -15.62 7.39 -10.52
C LYS A 150 -15.88 8.04 -9.14
N ALA A 151 -15.71 7.27 -8.06
CA ALA A 151 -15.88 7.78 -6.70
C ALA A 151 -14.77 8.77 -6.31
N HIS A 152 -13.51 8.47 -6.64
CA HIS A 152 -12.37 9.37 -6.41
C HIS A 152 -12.46 10.67 -7.20
N ASP A 153 -12.84 10.59 -8.49
CA ASP A 153 -13.06 11.78 -9.33
C ASP A 153 -14.16 12.68 -8.77
N LYS A 154 -15.23 12.07 -8.22
CA LYS A 154 -16.30 12.80 -7.57
C LYS A 154 -15.87 13.47 -6.28
N ALA A 155 -15.11 12.77 -5.45
CA ALA A 155 -14.60 13.29 -4.18
C ALA A 155 -13.51 14.37 -4.38
N GLY A 156 -12.68 14.24 -5.42
CA GLY A 156 -11.66 15.22 -5.81
C GLY A 156 -10.58 15.46 -4.74
N ARG A 157 -10.25 14.45 -3.91
CA ARG A 157 -9.32 14.62 -2.79
C ARG A 157 -8.10 13.71 -2.85
N ALA A 158 -8.23 12.45 -2.48
CA ALA A 158 -7.13 11.49 -2.48
C ALA A 158 -6.89 10.94 -3.89
N ALA A 159 -5.62 10.72 -4.26
CA ALA A 159 -5.29 9.98 -5.48
C ALA A 159 -5.61 8.49 -5.32
N LEU A 160 -6.12 7.89 -6.37
CA LEU A 160 -6.43 6.46 -6.43
C LEU A 160 -5.18 5.68 -6.84
N TRP A 161 -4.63 4.90 -5.92
CA TRP A 161 -3.55 3.97 -6.19
C TRP A 161 -4.03 2.52 -6.10
N ALA A 162 -3.31 1.62 -6.74
CA ALA A 162 -3.47 0.18 -6.53
C ALA A 162 -2.29 -0.37 -5.73
N ASP A 163 -2.56 -1.33 -4.86
CA ASP A 163 -1.55 -2.19 -4.22
C ASP A 163 -1.73 -3.61 -4.74
N MET A 164 -0.89 -3.96 -5.71
CA MET A 164 -0.98 -5.24 -6.43
C MET A 164 -0.15 -6.32 -5.75
N GLU A 165 -0.76 -7.47 -5.52
CA GLU A 165 -0.10 -8.62 -4.91
C GLU A 165 0.70 -9.43 -5.93
N LEU A 166 2.05 -9.40 -5.81
CA LEU A 166 2.98 -10.13 -6.70
C LEU A 166 3.24 -11.57 -6.26
N PHE A 167 2.63 -12.02 -5.19
CA PHE A 167 2.83 -13.32 -4.61
C PHE A 167 1.67 -14.27 -4.90
N ASP A 168 1.94 -15.53 -4.75
CA ASP A 168 0.96 -16.61 -4.59
C ASP A 168 1.33 -17.41 -3.33
N PHE A 169 0.53 -18.38 -2.95
CA PHE A 169 0.83 -19.31 -1.87
C PHE A 169 1.35 -20.63 -2.46
N GLU A 170 2.41 -21.19 -1.85
CA GLU A 170 2.92 -22.52 -2.21
C GLU A 170 1.89 -23.62 -2.01
N GLY A 171 0.96 -23.42 -1.07
CA GLY A 171 -0.11 -24.34 -0.70
C GLY A 171 -1.33 -23.57 -0.20
N ASP A 172 -1.84 -23.94 0.99
CA ASP A 172 -3.03 -23.29 1.56
C ASP A 172 -2.81 -21.78 1.80
N VAL A 173 -3.78 -20.97 1.38
CA VAL A 173 -3.81 -19.52 1.57
C VAL A 173 -3.70 -19.19 3.06
N TYR A 174 -2.83 -18.26 3.40
CA TYR A 174 -2.45 -17.85 4.76
C TYR A 174 -1.79 -18.93 5.63
N ARG A 175 -1.51 -20.13 5.11
CA ARG A 175 -0.94 -21.25 5.87
C ARG A 175 0.32 -21.85 5.26
N SER A 176 0.73 -21.37 4.11
CA SER A 176 1.95 -21.78 3.42
C SER A 176 2.84 -20.57 3.11
N ALA A 177 4.04 -20.83 2.60
CA ALA A 177 4.98 -19.78 2.22
C ALA A 177 4.46 -19.00 1.01
N LEU A 178 4.85 -17.74 0.92
CA LEU A 178 4.62 -16.91 -0.26
C LEU A 178 5.68 -17.25 -1.33
N VAL A 179 5.23 -17.39 -2.56
CA VAL A 179 6.06 -17.62 -3.75
C VAL A 179 5.78 -16.54 -4.80
N PRO A 180 6.72 -16.23 -5.71
CA PRO A 180 6.45 -15.32 -6.82
C PRO A 180 5.26 -15.80 -7.67
N ALA A 181 4.35 -14.91 -7.98
CA ALA A 181 3.23 -15.19 -8.85
C ALA A 181 3.68 -15.51 -10.29
N ASN A 182 2.81 -16.15 -11.08
CA ASN A 182 3.06 -16.29 -12.50
C ASN A 182 3.10 -14.90 -13.17
N ILE A 183 4.08 -14.66 -14.04
CA ILE A 183 4.26 -13.37 -14.73
C ILE A 183 3.07 -13.02 -15.62
N ASP A 184 2.40 -14.00 -16.23
CA ASP A 184 1.20 -13.77 -17.05
C ASP A 184 0.03 -13.30 -16.17
N ARG A 185 -0.04 -13.76 -14.89
CA ARG A 185 -1.02 -13.24 -13.93
C ARG A 185 -0.74 -11.76 -13.66
N LEU A 186 0.52 -11.40 -13.39
CA LEU A 186 0.91 -10.01 -13.17
C LEU A 186 0.56 -9.11 -14.37
N GLU A 187 0.79 -9.58 -15.59
CA GLU A 187 0.45 -8.81 -16.79
C GLU A 187 -1.05 -8.55 -16.87
N ARG A 188 -1.89 -9.55 -16.57
CA ARG A 188 -3.35 -9.37 -16.52
C ARG A 188 -3.80 -8.42 -15.39
N GLN A 189 -3.21 -8.52 -14.18
CA GLN A 189 -3.46 -7.58 -13.10
C GLN A 189 -3.14 -6.15 -13.53
N LEU A 190 -1.95 -5.92 -14.09
CA LEU A 190 -1.56 -4.60 -14.61
C LEU A 190 -2.53 -4.07 -15.66
N ALA A 191 -2.90 -4.90 -16.62
CA ALA A 191 -3.83 -4.50 -17.68
C ALA A 191 -5.22 -4.13 -17.13
N SER A 192 -5.67 -4.81 -16.07
CA SER A 192 -6.96 -4.58 -15.44
C SER A 192 -7.01 -3.29 -14.62
N VAL A 193 -5.96 -2.93 -13.88
CA VAL A 193 -6.00 -1.81 -12.94
C VAL A 193 -5.40 -0.51 -13.49
N SER A 194 -4.37 -0.60 -14.37
CA SER A 194 -3.63 0.57 -14.84
C SER A 194 -4.46 1.64 -15.56
N PRO A 195 -5.57 1.33 -16.24
CA PRO A 195 -6.40 2.37 -16.87
C PRO A 195 -7.09 3.30 -15.87
N TYR A 196 -7.21 2.89 -14.61
CA TYR A 196 -8.01 3.57 -13.61
C TYR A 196 -7.20 4.21 -12.49
N CYS A 197 -5.94 3.79 -12.28
CA CYS A 197 -5.12 4.23 -11.16
C CYS A 197 -4.13 5.32 -11.54
N ASP A 198 -3.85 6.22 -10.59
CA ASP A 198 -2.82 7.26 -10.77
C ASP A 198 -1.42 6.66 -10.59
N GLU A 199 -1.27 5.60 -9.77
CA GLU A 199 -0.02 4.88 -9.54
C GLU A 199 -0.33 3.44 -9.11
N ILE A 200 0.63 2.53 -9.31
CA ILE A 200 0.53 1.13 -8.90
C ILE A 200 1.72 0.80 -8.00
N LEU A 201 1.43 0.46 -6.76
CA LEU A 201 2.37 -0.19 -5.85
C LEU A 201 2.35 -1.70 -6.08
N VAL A 202 3.39 -2.37 -5.63
CA VAL A 202 3.47 -3.83 -5.69
C VAL A 202 3.83 -4.40 -4.32
N TYR A 203 3.02 -5.29 -3.82
CA TYR A 203 3.32 -6.09 -2.63
C TYR A 203 3.70 -7.51 -3.05
N GLN A 204 5.01 -7.89 -3.01
CA GLN A 204 6.12 -7.03 -2.61
C GLN A 204 7.35 -7.33 -3.46
N TYR A 205 8.25 -6.39 -3.56
CA TYR A 205 9.55 -6.61 -4.21
C TYR A 205 10.43 -7.57 -3.41
N MET A 206 10.56 -7.30 -2.10
CA MET A 206 11.45 -8.08 -1.24
C MET A 206 10.95 -9.51 -1.08
N GLY A 207 11.80 -10.48 -1.37
CA GLY A 207 11.45 -11.90 -1.32
C GLY A 207 10.82 -12.46 -2.59
N MET A 208 10.12 -11.64 -3.38
CA MET A 208 9.48 -12.06 -4.64
C MET A 208 10.37 -11.77 -5.85
N MET A 209 11.14 -10.69 -5.81
CA MET A 209 12.05 -10.29 -6.88
C MET A 209 13.44 -9.99 -6.33
N ASN A 210 14.48 -10.60 -6.90
CA ASN A 210 15.87 -10.28 -6.59
C ASN A 210 16.62 -9.92 -7.87
N ARG A 211 17.16 -8.71 -7.93
CA ARG A 211 17.99 -8.31 -9.07
C ARG A 211 19.23 -9.19 -9.16
N PRO A 212 19.56 -9.76 -10.35
CA PRO A 212 20.78 -10.55 -10.53
C PRO A 212 22.04 -9.79 -10.11
N GLY A 213 22.97 -10.47 -9.44
CA GLY A 213 24.25 -9.90 -9.03
C GLY A 213 24.21 -9.05 -7.76
N THR A 214 23.09 -8.98 -7.04
CA THR A 214 23.04 -8.37 -5.71
C THR A 214 23.75 -9.25 -4.66
N ILE A 215 24.28 -8.62 -3.59
CA ILE A 215 25.06 -9.33 -2.57
C ILE A 215 24.20 -10.24 -1.71
N ALA A 216 22.97 -9.82 -1.43
CA ALA A 216 22.04 -10.54 -0.57
C ALA A 216 20.75 -10.87 -1.31
N TYR A 217 20.44 -12.15 -1.40
CA TYR A 217 19.16 -12.65 -1.86
C TYR A 217 18.29 -13.02 -0.66
N CYS A 218 16.98 -12.79 -0.77
CA CYS A 218 15.99 -13.22 0.21
C CYS A 218 14.76 -13.80 -0.50
N GLY A 219 13.96 -14.58 0.24
CA GLY A 219 12.73 -15.16 -0.24
C GLY A 219 12.91 -16.38 -1.15
N HIS A 220 12.05 -16.49 -2.14
CA HIS A 220 11.94 -17.68 -2.97
C HIS A 220 13.13 -17.84 -3.93
N PRO A 221 13.61 -19.08 -4.20
CA PRO A 221 14.71 -19.34 -5.16
C PRO A 221 14.46 -18.76 -6.56
N ASP A 222 13.21 -18.79 -7.04
CA ASP A 222 12.85 -18.32 -8.39
C ASP A 222 12.75 -16.79 -8.50
N SER A 223 12.97 -16.05 -7.41
CA SER A 223 12.86 -14.58 -7.37
C SER A 223 13.76 -13.85 -8.37
N VAL A 224 14.92 -14.44 -8.73
CA VAL A 224 15.82 -13.90 -9.77
C VAL A 224 15.22 -14.04 -11.17
N GLU A 225 14.65 -15.20 -11.46
CA GLU A 225 14.00 -15.45 -12.75
C GLU A 225 12.72 -14.62 -12.88
N TYR A 226 11.98 -14.47 -11.80
CA TYR A 226 10.83 -13.59 -11.76
C TYR A 226 11.20 -12.12 -12.02
N TYR A 227 12.30 -11.64 -11.41
CA TYR A 227 12.84 -10.30 -11.71
C TYR A 227 13.17 -10.14 -13.21
N ARG A 228 13.80 -11.15 -13.84
CA ARG A 228 14.12 -11.11 -15.26
C ARG A 228 12.86 -11.05 -16.14
N ALA A 229 11.85 -11.83 -15.79
CA ALA A 229 10.55 -11.82 -16.47
C ALA A 229 9.84 -10.47 -16.33
N TYR A 230 9.79 -9.94 -15.10
CA TYR A 230 9.26 -8.61 -14.81
C TYR A 230 9.98 -7.52 -15.60
N LYS A 231 11.32 -7.55 -15.64
CA LYS A 231 12.10 -6.56 -16.40
C LYS A 231 11.78 -6.59 -17.89
N LYS A 232 11.60 -7.77 -18.49
CA LYS A 232 11.17 -7.91 -19.89
C LYS A 232 9.76 -7.32 -20.11
N LEU A 233 8.83 -7.60 -19.20
CA LEU A 233 7.49 -7.04 -19.24
C LEU A 233 7.53 -5.50 -19.15
N PHE A 234 8.27 -4.97 -18.19
CA PHE A 234 8.43 -3.53 -17.98
C PHE A 234 9.03 -2.83 -19.21
N ASP A 235 10.08 -3.40 -19.83
CA ASP A 235 10.71 -2.83 -21.02
C ASP A 235 9.75 -2.84 -22.23
N ARG A 236 8.92 -3.89 -22.36
CA ARG A 236 7.90 -3.99 -23.41
C ARG A 236 6.78 -2.93 -23.26
N ILE A 237 6.34 -2.67 -22.02
CA ILE A 237 5.28 -1.67 -21.75
C ILE A 237 5.79 -0.24 -22.01
N ARG A 238 7.10 0.00 -21.86
CA ARG A 238 7.70 1.32 -22.06
C ARG A 238 8.17 1.62 -23.49
N ALA A 239 8.23 0.60 -24.34
CA ALA A 239 8.64 0.74 -25.73
C ALA A 239 7.51 1.28 -26.61
#